data_84fff3613b714624f2da0a53b15620ed
#
_entry.id   84fff3613b714624f2da0a53b15620ed
#
_cell.length_a   1.000
_cell.length_b   1.000
_cell.length_c   1.000
_cell.angle_alpha   90.00
_cell.angle_beta   90.00
_cell.angle_gamma   90.00
#
_symmetry.space_group_name_H-M   'P 1'
#
loop_
_entity.id
_entity.type
_entity.pdbx_description
1 polymer ?
#
loop_
_entity_poly.entity_id
_entity_poly.type
_entity_poly.pdbx_seq_one_letter_code
_entity_poly.pdbx_strand_id
1 'polypeptide(L)'
;MAAEPERYELHHEDETHVETNPYLTRVWHRRGKQPTVPAAGTNRRLTVFGSVEVFGRGRIEVVGVGQDSACFARYLAALDARHTATGKAMYLAIDNGSCHTSDASRAALATRADWLHVIWLAKYSPELNRKEREWRVLKRDARGHLAPSLRAFVDGILEGLRQLGGERLDIVDAVPAWFLAGHRREPTGRPPGRPKGAKDSYKRAPYRKRTDMNLPAAA
;
A
#
# COMPACT_ATOMS: atom_id res chain seq x y z
N MET A 1 16.08 22.88 -4.09
CA MET A 1 14.80 22.28 -4.56
C MET A 1 13.66 23.29 -4.61
N ALA A 2 13.34 23.99 -3.53
CA ALA A 2 12.31 25.04 -3.58
C ALA A 2 12.65 26.23 -4.52
N ALA A 3 13.92 26.40 -4.85
CA ALA A 3 14.40 27.45 -5.74
C ALA A 3 14.36 27.11 -7.25
N GLU A 4 14.10 25.82 -7.61
CA GLU A 4 14.12 25.37 -9.00
C GLU A 4 12.97 24.39 -9.30
N PRO A 5 11.70 24.79 -9.13
CA PRO A 5 10.54 23.91 -9.31
C PRO A 5 10.36 23.44 -10.77
N GLU A 6 11.00 24.11 -11.72
CA GLU A 6 10.98 23.72 -13.13
C GLU A 6 11.82 22.45 -13.39
N ARG A 7 12.83 22.19 -12.56
CA ARG A 7 13.80 21.10 -12.77
C ARG A 7 13.53 19.88 -11.92
N TYR A 8 12.84 20.06 -10.77
CA TYR A 8 12.69 19.00 -9.77
C TYR A 8 11.27 18.90 -9.27
N GLU A 9 10.84 17.67 -8.99
CA GLU A 9 9.64 17.37 -8.21
C GLU A 9 10.06 16.64 -6.92
N LEU A 10 9.44 16.96 -5.78
CA LEU A 10 9.61 16.24 -4.53
C LEU A 10 8.30 15.53 -4.18
N HIS A 11 8.34 14.23 -4.13
CA HIS A 11 7.21 13.38 -3.80
C HIS A 11 7.37 12.70 -2.45
N HIS A 12 6.33 12.69 -1.63
CA HIS A 12 6.19 11.81 -0.48
C HIS A 12 5.33 10.62 -0.90
N GLU A 13 5.89 9.45 -0.85
CA GLU A 13 5.23 8.18 -1.19
C GLU A 13 4.86 7.42 0.08
N ASP A 14 3.76 6.67 0.01
CA ASP A 14 3.29 5.76 1.05
C ASP A 14 2.32 4.73 0.45
N GLU A 15 2.11 3.63 1.18
CA GLU A 15 1.15 2.63 0.79
C GLU A 15 -0.04 2.57 1.74
N THR A 16 -1.17 2.21 1.18
CA THR A 16 -2.34 1.90 1.99
C THR A 16 -3.07 0.67 1.47
N HIS A 17 -3.77 0.02 2.39
CA HIS A 17 -4.65 -1.09 2.04
C HIS A 17 -6.09 -0.64 2.10
N VAL A 18 -6.87 -1.06 1.10
CA VAL A 18 -8.33 -0.94 1.09
C VAL A 18 -8.93 -2.33 1.01
N GLU A 19 -9.90 -2.60 1.86
CA GLU A 19 -10.52 -3.91 2.03
C GLU A 19 -11.97 -3.92 1.57
N THR A 20 -12.45 -5.06 1.06
CA THR A 20 -13.85 -5.22 0.66
C THR A 20 -14.81 -5.21 1.83
N ASN A 21 -14.37 -5.55 3.03
CA ASN A 21 -15.18 -5.38 4.23
C ASN A 21 -15.21 -3.91 4.63
N PRO A 22 -16.38 -3.39 5.03
CA PRO A 22 -16.52 -2.01 5.44
C PRO A 22 -15.64 -1.67 6.64
N TYR A 23 -15.04 -0.48 6.64
CA TYR A 23 -14.32 0.01 7.80
C TYR A 23 -15.31 0.34 8.92
N LEU A 24 -15.14 -0.31 10.06
CA LEU A 24 -15.96 -0.05 11.24
C LEU A 24 -15.49 1.21 11.95
N THR A 25 -16.45 2.00 12.45
CA THR A 25 -16.16 3.19 13.25
C THR A 25 -17.06 3.19 14.50
N ARG A 26 -16.65 3.93 15.53
CA ARG A 26 -17.50 4.15 16.70
C ARG A 26 -18.64 5.09 16.33
N VAL A 27 -19.86 4.67 16.64
CA VAL A 27 -21.08 5.47 16.44
C VAL A 27 -21.91 5.52 17.72
N TRP A 28 -22.60 6.63 17.94
CA TRP A 28 -23.58 6.72 19.02
C TRP A 28 -24.79 5.88 18.66
N HIS A 29 -25.17 4.99 19.56
CA HIS A 29 -26.34 4.14 19.36
C HIS A 29 -27.08 3.90 20.69
N ARG A 30 -28.36 3.47 20.61
CA ARG A 30 -29.16 3.15 21.80
C ARG A 30 -28.48 2.04 22.59
N ARG A 31 -28.35 2.21 23.90
CA ARG A 31 -27.79 1.19 24.79
C ARG A 31 -28.50 -0.16 24.61
N GLY A 32 -27.75 -1.23 24.48
CA GLY A 32 -28.26 -2.59 24.30
C GLY A 32 -28.63 -2.95 22.85
N LYS A 33 -28.50 -2.03 21.87
CA LYS A 33 -28.71 -2.32 20.45
C LYS A 33 -27.47 -2.00 19.67
N GLN A 34 -26.67 -3.00 19.34
CA GLN A 34 -25.46 -2.83 18.52
C GLN A 34 -25.86 -2.70 17.03
N PRO A 35 -25.43 -1.65 16.34
CA PRO A 35 -25.64 -1.54 14.90
C PRO A 35 -24.85 -2.61 14.15
N THR A 36 -25.42 -3.15 13.10
CA THR A 36 -24.76 -4.14 12.20
C THR A 36 -24.50 -3.53 10.86
N VAL A 37 -23.38 -3.89 10.27
CA VAL A 37 -23.00 -3.45 8.91
C VAL A 37 -22.84 -4.71 8.04
N PRO A 38 -23.40 -4.71 6.81
CA PRO A 38 -23.20 -5.83 5.89
C PRO A 38 -21.72 -6.05 5.60
N ALA A 39 -21.31 -7.32 5.46
CA ALA A 39 -19.96 -7.68 5.10
C ALA A 39 -19.96 -8.56 3.85
N ALA A 40 -18.87 -8.51 3.08
CA ALA A 40 -18.72 -9.26 1.82
C ALA A 40 -18.58 -10.78 2.01
N GLY A 41 -18.52 -11.29 3.25
CA GLY A 41 -18.30 -12.69 3.57
C GLY A 41 -16.86 -13.16 3.36
N THR A 42 -16.20 -12.72 2.31
CA THR A 42 -14.76 -12.95 2.08
C THR A 42 -14.05 -11.61 1.99
N ASN A 43 -13.14 -11.35 2.94
CA ASN A 43 -12.33 -10.14 2.89
C ASN A 43 -11.30 -10.24 1.76
N ARG A 44 -11.31 -9.25 0.88
CA ARG A 44 -10.33 -9.03 -0.17
C ARG A 44 -9.65 -7.70 0.08
N ARG A 45 -8.39 -7.60 -0.31
CA ARG A 45 -7.58 -6.41 -0.07
C ARG A 45 -6.86 -6.00 -1.35
N LEU A 46 -6.90 -4.71 -1.65
CA LEU A 46 -6.05 -4.05 -2.60
C LEU A 46 -5.05 -3.16 -1.87
N THR A 47 -3.92 -2.95 -2.50
CA THR A 47 -2.90 -2.01 -2.04
C THR A 47 -2.85 -0.85 -3.02
N VAL A 48 -2.79 0.35 -2.49
CA VAL A 48 -2.53 1.55 -3.27
C VAL A 48 -1.14 2.04 -2.88
N PHE A 49 -0.24 2.08 -3.85
CA PHE A 49 1.02 2.82 -3.77
C PHE A 49 0.75 4.21 -4.31
N GLY A 50 1.08 5.23 -3.55
CA GLY A 50 0.75 6.57 -3.97
C GLY A 50 1.70 7.63 -3.47
N SER A 51 1.92 8.66 -4.29
CA SER A 51 2.69 9.81 -3.86
C SER A 51 1.98 11.13 -4.09
N VAL A 52 2.39 12.11 -3.31
CA VAL A 52 1.96 13.51 -3.43
C VAL A 52 3.17 14.40 -3.58
N GLU A 53 3.10 15.27 -4.57
CA GLU A 53 4.11 16.32 -4.78
C GLU A 53 4.03 17.37 -3.67
N VAL A 54 5.16 17.70 -3.07
CA VAL A 54 5.23 18.56 -1.89
C VAL A 54 4.97 20.02 -2.21
N PHE A 55 5.52 20.52 -3.32
CA PHE A 55 5.45 21.92 -3.72
C PHE A 55 4.42 22.19 -4.81
N GLY A 56 3.97 21.14 -5.49
CA GLY A 56 2.92 21.17 -6.48
C GLY A 56 1.66 20.45 -5.99
N ARG A 57 0.81 20.10 -6.95
CA ARG A 57 -0.42 19.33 -6.73
C ARG A 57 -0.44 18.04 -7.53
N GLY A 58 0.77 17.57 -7.89
CA GLY A 58 0.93 16.32 -8.62
C GLY A 58 0.69 15.11 -7.71
N ARG A 59 0.07 14.07 -8.26
CA ARG A 59 -0.17 12.79 -7.60
C ARG A 59 0.08 11.66 -8.56
N ILE A 60 0.63 10.59 -8.05
CA ILE A 60 0.83 9.34 -8.80
C ILE A 60 0.31 8.22 -7.92
N GLU A 61 -0.67 7.45 -8.43
CA GLU A 61 -1.36 6.41 -7.69
C GLU A 61 -1.35 5.11 -8.51
N VAL A 62 -0.98 4.02 -7.88
CA VAL A 62 -1.02 2.67 -8.49
C VAL A 62 -1.83 1.75 -7.61
N VAL A 63 -2.96 1.26 -8.14
CA VAL A 63 -3.84 0.32 -7.45
C VAL A 63 -3.51 -1.08 -7.89
N GLY A 64 -3.12 -1.95 -6.96
CA GLY A 64 -2.73 -3.32 -7.26
C GLY A 64 -2.99 -4.30 -6.12
N VAL A 65 -2.48 -5.50 -6.26
CA VAL A 65 -2.59 -6.57 -5.26
C VAL A 65 -1.22 -6.85 -4.67
N GLY A 66 -1.13 -6.80 -3.34
CA GLY A 66 0.13 -7.03 -2.61
C GLY A 66 0.92 -5.76 -2.33
N GLN A 67 1.61 -5.79 -1.19
CA GLN A 67 2.60 -4.78 -0.80
C GLN A 67 3.98 -5.43 -0.95
N ASP A 68 4.42 -5.55 -2.19
CA ASP A 68 5.64 -6.26 -2.55
C ASP A 68 6.45 -5.50 -3.61
N SER A 69 7.64 -6.00 -3.89
CA SER A 69 8.56 -5.40 -4.87
C SER A 69 7.97 -5.35 -6.27
N ALA A 70 7.07 -6.27 -6.64
CA ALA A 70 6.46 -6.28 -7.96
C ALA A 70 5.44 -5.13 -8.10
N CYS A 71 4.67 -4.84 -7.04
CA CYS A 71 3.76 -3.70 -7.02
C CYS A 71 4.55 -2.38 -6.96
N PHE A 72 5.62 -2.32 -6.16
CA PHE A 72 6.52 -1.18 -6.15
C PHE A 72 7.19 -0.93 -7.51
N ALA A 73 7.58 -1.97 -8.25
CA ALA A 73 8.11 -1.82 -9.59
C ALA A 73 7.10 -1.19 -10.57
N ARG A 74 5.81 -1.49 -10.43
CA ARG A 74 4.75 -0.82 -11.21
C ARG A 74 4.61 0.65 -10.84
N TYR A 75 4.75 0.98 -9.56
CA TYR A 75 4.79 2.37 -9.12
C TYR A 75 6.00 3.10 -9.70
N LEU A 76 7.19 2.50 -9.70
CA LEU A 76 8.37 3.08 -10.35
C LEU A 76 8.17 3.30 -11.86
N ALA A 77 7.46 2.39 -12.54
CA ALA A 77 7.11 2.58 -13.95
C ALA A 77 6.17 3.78 -14.17
N ALA A 78 5.29 4.09 -13.23
CA ALA A 78 4.48 5.30 -13.28
C ALA A 78 5.33 6.57 -13.08
N LEU A 79 6.38 6.51 -12.23
CA LEU A 79 7.37 7.60 -12.13
C LEU A 79 8.17 7.76 -13.42
N ASP A 80 8.55 6.65 -14.11
CA ASP A 80 9.23 6.71 -15.42
C ASP A 80 8.37 7.48 -16.43
N ALA A 81 7.07 7.17 -16.50
CA ALA A 81 6.13 7.86 -17.39
C ALA A 81 6.05 9.36 -17.06
N ARG A 82 5.99 9.71 -15.76
CA ARG A 82 5.97 11.09 -15.31
C ARG A 82 7.25 11.83 -15.66
N HIS A 83 8.41 11.24 -15.40
CA HIS A 83 9.71 11.79 -15.76
C HIS A 83 9.80 12.03 -17.27
N THR A 84 9.39 11.05 -18.08
CA THR A 84 9.39 11.19 -19.56
C THR A 84 8.50 12.33 -20.01
N ALA A 85 7.34 12.52 -19.39
CA ALA A 85 6.38 13.57 -19.75
C ALA A 85 6.83 14.97 -19.33
N THR A 86 7.59 15.09 -18.22
CA THR A 86 7.96 16.41 -17.65
C THR A 86 9.41 16.79 -17.87
N GLY A 87 10.30 15.82 -18.12
CA GLY A 87 11.75 16.02 -18.16
C GLY A 87 12.38 16.38 -16.80
N LYS A 88 11.60 16.34 -15.70
CA LYS A 88 12.06 16.74 -14.38
C LYS A 88 12.70 15.59 -13.64
N ALA A 89 13.79 15.85 -12.93
CA ALA A 89 14.29 14.91 -11.94
C ALA A 89 13.38 14.88 -10.70
N MET A 90 13.35 13.75 -9.99
CA MET A 90 12.48 13.53 -8.85
C MET A 90 13.26 13.19 -7.60
N TYR A 91 12.82 13.76 -6.49
CA TYR A 91 13.20 13.34 -5.15
C TYR A 91 12.01 12.57 -4.56
N LEU A 92 12.25 11.33 -4.16
CA LEU A 92 11.23 10.44 -3.65
C LEU A 92 11.49 10.13 -2.18
N ALA A 93 10.70 10.70 -1.28
CA ALA A 93 10.75 10.40 0.13
C ALA A 93 9.88 9.16 0.41
N ILE A 94 10.51 8.08 0.86
CA ILE A 94 9.90 6.78 1.14
C ILE A 94 10.33 6.24 2.50
N ASP A 95 9.55 5.34 3.05
CA ASP A 95 9.91 4.63 4.27
C ASP A 95 10.88 3.45 4.01
N ASN A 96 11.28 2.78 5.09
CA ASN A 96 12.18 1.63 5.03
C ASN A 96 11.41 0.29 4.94
N GLY A 97 10.22 0.27 4.35
CA GLY A 97 9.43 -0.94 4.14
C GLY A 97 10.16 -2.02 3.34
N SER A 98 9.78 -3.27 3.56
CA SER A 98 10.42 -4.41 2.87
C SER A 98 10.19 -4.38 1.35
N CYS A 99 9.08 -3.82 0.89
CA CYS A 99 8.78 -3.61 -0.52
C CYS A 99 9.76 -2.64 -1.18
N HIS A 100 10.32 -1.67 -0.43
CA HIS A 100 11.29 -0.69 -0.91
C HIS A 100 12.74 -1.18 -0.78
N THR A 101 13.05 -1.95 0.26
CA THR A 101 14.42 -2.31 0.62
C THR A 101 14.86 -3.68 0.13
N SER A 102 14.01 -4.44 -0.57
CA SER A 102 14.38 -5.71 -1.19
C SER A 102 15.45 -5.53 -2.27
N ASP A 103 16.20 -6.57 -2.58
CA ASP A 103 17.24 -6.53 -3.62
C ASP A 103 16.64 -6.15 -4.99
N ALA A 104 15.44 -6.66 -5.32
CA ALA A 104 14.74 -6.32 -6.55
C ALA A 104 14.38 -4.82 -6.60
N SER A 105 13.90 -4.26 -5.50
CA SER A 105 13.54 -2.84 -5.43
C SER A 105 14.77 -1.94 -5.48
N ARG A 106 15.85 -2.32 -4.78
CA ARG A 106 17.12 -1.60 -4.84
C ARG A 106 17.71 -1.59 -6.24
N ALA A 107 17.69 -2.73 -6.94
CA ALA A 107 18.13 -2.81 -8.32
C ALA A 107 17.28 -1.92 -9.24
N ALA A 108 15.95 -1.92 -9.07
CA ALA A 108 15.04 -1.08 -9.83
C ALA A 108 15.23 0.42 -9.55
N LEU A 109 15.55 0.82 -8.35
CA LEU A 109 15.90 2.19 -8.00
C LEU A 109 17.25 2.60 -8.60
N ALA A 110 18.24 1.70 -8.55
CA ALA A 110 19.58 1.97 -9.07
C ALA A 110 19.58 2.25 -10.59
N THR A 111 18.68 1.63 -11.37
CA THR A 111 18.57 1.89 -12.82
C THR A 111 18.00 3.29 -13.14
N ARG A 112 17.56 4.05 -12.14
CA ARG A 112 16.94 5.39 -12.26
C ARG A 112 17.72 6.47 -11.55
N ALA A 113 18.92 6.17 -11.05
CA ALA A 113 19.70 7.04 -10.18
C ALA A 113 20.13 8.37 -10.84
N ASP A 114 20.08 8.48 -12.16
CA ASP A 114 20.37 9.68 -12.93
C ASP A 114 19.29 10.77 -12.79
N TRP A 115 18.04 10.38 -12.53
CA TRP A 115 16.93 11.31 -12.38
C TRP A 115 16.05 11.09 -11.13
N LEU A 116 16.11 9.91 -10.48
CA LEU A 116 15.32 9.57 -9.29
C LEU A 116 16.23 9.47 -8.05
N HIS A 117 16.08 10.41 -7.15
CA HIS A 117 16.87 10.51 -5.92
C HIS A 117 16.02 10.12 -4.71
N VAL A 118 16.36 9.01 -4.05
CA VAL A 118 15.62 8.49 -2.91
C VAL A 118 16.04 9.19 -1.62
N ILE A 119 15.05 9.64 -0.85
CA ILE A 119 15.20 10.17 0.51
C ILE A 119 14.54 9.17 1.46
N TRP A 120 15.37 8.46 2.22
CA TRP A 120 14.87 7.51 3.22
C TRP A 120 14.36 8.25 4.46
N LEU A 121 13.08 8.06 4.78
CA LEU A 121 12.49 8.62 5.98
C LEU A 121 13.03 7.92 7.23
N ALA A 122 13.04 8.65 8.35
CA ALA A 122 13.38 8.07 9.64
C ALA A 122 12.39 6.95 10.00
N LYS A 123 12.88 5.90 10.66
CA LYS A 123 12.02 4.81 11.11
C LYS A 123 10.99 5.32 12.11
N TYR A 124 9.75 4.83 12.00
CA TYR A 124 8.65 5.18 12.90
C TYR A 124 8.28 6.67 12.96
N SER A 125 8.41 7.38 11.84
CA SER A 125 8.10 8.82 11.76
C SER A 125 7.00 9.09 10.71
N PRO A 126 5.78 8.55 10.91
CA PRO A 126 4.68 8.70 9.95
C PRO A 126 4.24 10.17 9.80
N GLU A 127 4.46 11.01 10.84
CA GLU A 127 4.15 12.44 10.81
C GLU A 127 4.94 13.21 9.74
N LEU A 128 6.06 12.67 9.29
CA LEU A 128 6.86 13.25 8.21
C LEU A 128 6.29 12.95 6.82
N ASN A 129 5.38 11.95 6.71
CA ASN A 129 4.80 11.57 5.43
C ASN A 129 3.46 12.28 5.20
N ARG A 130 3.43 13.19 4.22
CA ARG A 130 2.21 13.93 3.88
C ARG A 130 1.09 13.05 3.33
N LYS A 131 1.45 11.93 2.71
CA LYS A 131 0.51 11.01 2.06
C LYS A 131 -0.45 10.34 3.06
N GLU A 132 -0.03 10.10 4.29
CA GLU A 132 -0.89 9.51 5.32
C GLU A 132 -2.21 10.25 5.57
N ARG A 133 -2.20 11.58 5.44
CA ARG A 133 -3.42 12.38 5.63
C ARG A 133 -4.46 12.08 4.55
N GLU A 134 -4.02 11.79 3.35
CA GLU A 134 -4.88 11.46 2.21
C GLU A 134 -5.51 10.08 2.37
N TRP A 135 -4.73 9.11 2.86
CA TRP A 135 -5.25 7.78 3.16
C TRP A 135 -6.39 7.81 4.19
N ARG A 136 -6.34 8.73 5.14
CA ARG A 136 -7.45 8.92 6.09
C ARG A 136 -8.73 9.40 5.39
N VAL A 137 -8.61 10.27 4.40
CA VAL A 137 -9.76 10.74 3.61
C VAL A 137 -10.31 9.59 2.78
N LEU A 138 -9.47 8.91 1.99
CA LEU A 138 -9.87 7.77 1.17
C LEU A 138 -10.60 6.69 1.99
N LYS A 139 -10.04 6.30 3.13
CA LYS A 139 -10.64 5.29 4.01
C LYS A 139 -11.91 5.78 4.71
N ARG A 140 -12.01 7.07 5.00
CA ARG A 140 -13.23 7.64 5.59
C ARG A 140 -14.41 7.51 4.61
N ASP A 141 -14.18 7.78 3.35
CA ASP A 141 -15.22 7.77 2.33
C ASP A 141 -15.64 6.33 1.96
N ALA A 142 -14.75 5.36 2.16
CA ALA A 142 -15.05 3.92 2.04
C ALA A 142 -15.77 3.31 3.26
N ARG A 143 -16.03 4.08 4.34
CA ARG A 143 -16.66 3.55 5.57
C ARG A 143 -18.11 3.19 5.35
N GLY A 144 -18.50 2.00 5.85
CA GLY A 144 -19.88 1.55 5.85
C GLY A 144 -20.44 1.16 4.48
N HIS A 145 -19.62 1.23 3.43
CA HIS A 145 -20.05 0.87 2.08
C HIS A 145 -19.57 -0.53 1.72
N LEU A 146 -20.48 -1.34 1.22
CA LEU A 146 -20.22 -2.66 0.66
C LEU A 146 -20.37 -2.57 -0.87
N ALA A 147 -19.28 -2.81 -1.59
CA ALA A 147 -19.33 -2.82 -3.05
C ALA A 147 -20.09 -4.07 -3.57
N PRO A 148 -20.96 -3.93 -4.57
CA PRO A 148 -21.77 -5.03 -5.09
C PRO A 148 -20.95 -6.07 -5.86
N SER A 149 -19.75 -5.73 -6.30
CA SER A 149 -18.82 -6.62 -6.99
C SER A 149 -17.36 -6.19 -6.77
N LEU A 150 -16.40 -7.07 -7.11
CA LEU A 150 -14.97 -6.71 -7.05
C LEU A 150 -14.62 -5.61 -8.05
N ARG A 151 -15.27 -5.55 -9.20
CA ARG A 151 -15.06 -4.46 -10.16
C ARG A 151 -15.55 -3.13 -9.57
N ALA A 152 -16.77 -3.11 -9.02
CA ALA A 152 -17.30 -1.92 -8.36
C ALA A 152 -16.45 -1.48 -7.16
N PHE A 153 -15.82 -2.43 -6.45
CA PHE A 153 -14.87 -2.13 -5.39
C PHE A 153 -13.63 -1.41 -5.93
N VAL A 154 -13.04 -1.89 -7.01
CA VAL A 154 -11.90 -1.24 -7.68
C VAL A 154 -12.29 0.14 -8.19
N ASP A 155 -13.42 0.25 -8.88
CA ASP A 155 -13.92 1.53 -9.43
C ASP A 155 -14.16 2.56 -8.33
N GLY A 156 -14.68 2.13 -7.18
CA GLY A 156 -14.86 2.99 -6.02
C GLY A 156 -13.54 3.52 -5.45
N ILE A 157 -12.48 2.71 -5.44
CA ILE A 157 -11.14 3.15 -5.03
C ILE A 157 -10.60 4.17 -6.03
N LEU A 158 -10.65 3.87 -7.32
CA LEU A 158 -10.18 4.77 -8.38
C LEU A 158 -10.91 6.12 -8.34
N GLU A 159 -12.22 6.09 -8.11
CA GLU A 159 -13.01 7.31 -7.96
C GLU A 159 -12.66 8.09 -6.69
N GLY A 160 -12.50 7.40 -5.56
CA GLY A 160 -12.04 8.03 -4.32
C GLY A 160 -10.67 8.70 -4.46
N LEU A 161 -9.75 8.10 -5.22
CA LEU A 161 -8.45 8.70 -5.54
C LEU A 161 -8.60 9.96 -6.40
N ARG A 162 -9.51 9.96 -7.40
CA ARG A 162 -9.81 11.16 -8.20
C ARG A 162 -10.37 12.29 -7.34
N GLN A 163 -11.23 11.97 -6.38
CA GLN A 163 -11.83 12.95 -5.47
C GLN A 163 -10.85 13.56 -4.48
N LEU A 164 -9.68 12.95 -4.22
CA LEU A 164 -8.61 13.59 -3.46
C LEU A 164 -8.12 14.87 -4.15
N GLY A 165 -8.40 15.01 -5.45
CA GLY A 165 -8.07 16.19 -6.23
C GLY A 165 -6.57 16.30 -6.56
N GLY A 166 -6.22 17.36 -7.26
CA GLY A 166 -4.86 17.63 -7.71
C GLY A 166 -4.88 18.18 -9.14
N GLU A 167 -3.90 19.01 -9.48
CA GLU A 167 -3.80 19.58 -10.84
C GLU A 167 -3.29 18.54 -11.85
N ARG A 168 -2.55 17.55 -11.36
CA ARG A 168 -2.02 16.44 -12.15
C ARG A 168 -2.19 15.15 -11.36
N LEU A 169 -3.00 14.28 -11.89
CA LEU A 169 -3.34 13.01 -11.26
C LEU A 169 -3.09 11.86 -12.24
N ASP A 170 -2.05 11.09 -11.97
CA ASP A 170 -1.72 9.89 -12.71
C ASP A 170 -2.18 8.67 -11.93
N ILE A 171 -3.25 7.99 -12.38
CA ILE A 171 -3.77 6.79 -11.75
C ILE A 171 -3.55 5.59 -12.68
N VAL A 172 -2.90 4.56 -12.14
CA VAL A 172 -2.69 3.28 -12.83
C VAL A 172 -3.53 2.19 -12.18
N ASP A 173 -4.48 1.62 -12.92
CA ASP A 173 -5.18 0.39 -12.53
C ASP A 173 -4.33 -0.82 -12.90
N ALA A 174 -3.59 -1.33 -11.92
CA ALA A 174 -2.76 -2.52 -12.05
C ALA A 174 -3.40 -3.76 -11.41
N VAL A 175 -4.73 -3.75 -11.22
CA VAL A 175 -5.47 -4.86 -10.62
C VAL A 175 -5.54 -6.01 -11.63
N PRO A 176 -4.99 -7.19 -11.31
CA PRO A 176 -4.94 -8.29 -12.26
C PRO A 176 -6.31 -8.95 -12.45
N ALA A 177 -6.52 -9.49 -13.66
CA ALA A 177 -7.78 -10.15 -14.03
C ALA A 177 -8.19 -11.29 -13.08
N TRP A 178 -7.22 -12.05 -12.56
CA TRP A 178 -7.50 -13.13 -11.61
C TRP A 178 -8.14 -12.62 -10.31
N PHE A 179 -7.80 -11.43 -9.86
CA PHE A 179 -8.44 -10.82 -8.68
C PHE A 179 -9.91 -10.51 -8.98
N LEU A 180 -10.20 -9.89 -10.13
CA LEU A 180 -11.56 -9.57 -10.57
C LEU A 180 -12.41 -10.82 -10.79
N ALA A 181 -11.78 -11.93 -11.24
CA ALA A 181 -12.42 -13.24 -11.36
C ALA A 181 -12.68 -13.93 -10.01
N GLY A 182 -12.32 -13.30 -8.90
CA GLY A 182 -12.60 -13.83 -7.56
C GLY A 182 -11.54 -14.79 -7.02
N HIS A 183 -10.41 -15.00 -7.69
CA HIS A 183 -9.32 -15.81 -7.15
C HIS A 183 -8.61 -15.09 -6.00
N ARG A 184 -8.21 -15.84 -4.98
CA ARG A 184 -7.51 -15.27 -3.80
C ARG A 184 -6.02 -15.02 -4.05
N ARG A 185 -5.44 -15.72 -5.00
CA ARG A 185 -4.03 -15.61 -5.40
C ARG A 185 -3.96 -15.80 -6.90
N GLU A 186 -2.87 -15.35 -7.47
CA GLU A 186 -2.56 -15.63 -8.86
C GLU A 186 -2.54 -17.15 -9.08
N PRO A 187 -3.22 -17.66 -10.11
CA PRO A 187 -3.17 -19.07 -10.45
C PRO A 187 -1.76 -19.44 -10.91
N THR A 188 -0.98 -20.07 -10.04
CA THR A 188 0.45 -20.37 -10.31
C THR A 188 0.67 -21.67 -11.06
N GLY A 189 -0.41 -22.43 -11.38
CA GLY A 189 -0.29 -23.79 -11.93
C GLY A 189 0.38 -24.79 -10.98
N ARG A 190 0.83 -24.35 -9.79
CA ARG A 190 1.37 -25.27 -8.78
C ARG A 190 0.25 -26.07 -8.14
N PRO A 191 0.47 -27.37 -7.88
CA PRO A 191 -0.51 -28.19 -7.17
C PRO A 191 -0.84 -27.52 -5.82
N PRO A 192 -2.09 -27.67 -5.32
CA PRO A 192 -2.48 -27.13 -4.03
C PRO A 192 -1.48 -27.61 -2.97
N GLY A 193 -1.11 -26.69 -2.08
CA GLY A 193 -0.19 -26.98 -1.00
C GLY A 193 -0.66 -28.15 -0.16
N ARG A 194 0.23 -28.68 0.66
CA ARG A 194 0.05 -29.88 1.51
C ARG A 194 -1.38 -30.06 2.01
N PRO A 195 -1.99 -31.25 1.86
CA PRO A 195 -3.37 -31.51 2.28
C PRO A 195 -3.60 -31.18 3.76
N LYS A 196 -4.77 -30.65 4.11
CA LYS A 196 -5.17 -30.49 5.51
C LYS A 196 -5.06 -31.82 6.22
N GLY A 197 -4.28 -31.89 7.31
CA GLY A 197 -4.07 -33.12 8.11
C GLY A 197 -2.76 -33.86 7.84
N ALA A 198 -1.97 -33.47 6.87
CA ALA A 198 -0.63 -34.02 6.74
C ALA A 198 0.23 -33.58 7.94
N LYS A 199 0.72 -34.54 8.73
CA LYS A 199 1.55 -34.29 9.93
C LYS A 199 2.85 -33.60 9.53
N ASP A 200 3.26 -32.59 10.29
CA ASP A 200 4.57 -31.96 10.12
C ASP A 200 5.65 -33.00 10.44
N SER A 201 6.52 -33.25 9.49
CA SER A 201 7.72 -34.09 9.74
C SER A 201 8.75 -33.36 10.61
N TYR A 202 8.55 -32.06 10.82
CA TYR A 202 9.43 -31.21 11.65
C TYR A 202 8.79 -31.00 13.02
N LYS A 203 9.38 -31.57 14.08
CA LYS A 203 9.02 -31.24 15.46
C LYS A 203 9.49 -29.82 15.73
N ARG A 204 8.57 -28.86 15.82
CA ARG A 204 8.91 -27.52 16.33
C ARG A 204 9.48 -27.65 17.73
N ALA A 205 10.62 -27.02 17.98
CA ALA A 205 11.14 -26.90 19.34
C ALA A 205 10.05 -26.25 20.22
N PRO A 206 9.87 -26.71 21.46
CA PRO A 206 8.86 -26.16 22.35
C PRO A 206 9.13 -24.66 22.55
N TYR A 207 8.04 -23.87 22.44
CA TYR A 207 8.09 -22.43 22.70
C TYR A 207 8.52 -22.16 24.14
N ARG A 208 9.71 -21.60 24.35
CA ARG A 208 10.17 -21.13 25.67
C ARG A 208 9.50 -19.79 25.96
N LYS A 209 8.66 -19.75 27.01
CA LYS A 209 8.11 -18.50 27.52
C LYS A 209 9.27 -17.59 27.98
N ARG A 210 9.16 -16.30 27.71
CA ARG A 210 10.13 -15.26 28.04
C ARG A 210 10.44 -15.13 29.56
N THR A 211 9.62 -15.77 30.41
CA THR A 211 9.78 -15.86 31.88
C THR A 211 10.93 -16.76 32.33
N ASP A 212 11.48 -17.59 31.43
CA ASP A 212 12.53 -18.57 31.79
C ASP A 212 13.95 -18.06 31.53
N MET A 213 14.10 -16.78 31.15
CA MET A 213 15.41 -16.15 31.02
C MET A 213 15.77 -15.47 32.33
N ASN A 214 16.53 -16.16 33.19
CA ASN A 214 17.22 -15.57 34.32
C ASN A 214 18.17 -14.48 33.80
N LEU A 215 17.86 -13.22 34.12
CA LEU A 215 18.84 -12.14 33.99
C LEU A 215 19.92 -12.38 35.04
N PRO A 216 21.22 -12.31 34.67
CA PRO A 216 22.30 -12.33 35.66
C PRO A 216 22.14 -11.12 36.59
N ALA A 217 22.24 -11.36 37.89
CA ALA A 217 22.26 -10.30 38.89
C ALA A 217 23.39 -9.34 38.57
N ALA A 218 23.07 -8.05 38.49
CA ALA A 218 24.08 -7.00 38.38
C ALA A 218 24.97 -7.02 39.63
N ALA A 219 26.25 -7.17 39.41
CA ALA A 219 27.28 -6.96 40.39
C ALA A 219 27.69 -5.47 40.45
#